data_2a8cc1d48f31bd265c1ac4fc9937d496
#
_entry.id   2a8cc1d48f31bd265c1ac4fc9937d496
#
_cell.length_a   1.000
_cell.length_b   1.000
_cell.length_c   1.000
_cell.angle_alpha   90.00
_cell.angle_beta   90.00
_cell.angle_gamma   90.00
#
_symmetry.space_group_name_H-M   'P 1'
#
loop_
_entity.id
_entity.type
_entity.pdbx_description
1 polymer ?
#
loop_
_entity_poly.entity_id
_entity_poly.type
_entity_poly.pdbx_seq_one_letter_code
_entity_poly.pdbx_strand_id
1 'polypeptide(L)'
;APSDVAQGYESPETTHYSVVDGDGMAVSVTYTLEAGYGVGIVVPGAGFLLNNEMGDFNAGPGLTDETGLIGTTPNLARPEQRMLSSMTPSILAKDGKLVAVVGSPGGRTIINTVLQVVLNVVDFGMNIQEAVNAPRMHHQWLPDRIRIEADGTSEATLEALRGMGHTAEMGGQQGLAHSIMIDPRTGDRLGAADPRNPVAGARGH
;
A
#
# COMPACT_ATOMS: atom_id res chain seq x y z
N ALA A 1 24.61 -21.07 6.99
CA ALA A 1 23.65 -19.99 6.87
C ALA A 1 23.02 -19.76 8.24
N PRO A 2 22.79 -18.51 8.69
CA PRO A 2 22.07 -18.28 9.93
C PRO A 2 20.65 -18.83 9.77
N SER A 3 20.29 -19.80 10.59
CA SER A 3 18.96 -20.44 10.61
C SER A 3 17.85 -19.52 11.14
N ASP A 4 18.19 -18.28 11.51
CA ASP A 4 17.33 -17.36 12.26
C ASP A 4 17.12 -16.01 11.54
N VAL A 5 17.31 -15.95 10.21
CA VAL A 5 16.79 -14.83 9.45
C VAL A 5 15.28 -15.01 9.44
N ALA A 6 14.59 -14.28 10.33
CA ALA A 6 13.15 -14.21 10.31
C ALA A 6 12.73 -13.88 8.89
N GLN A 7 11.93 -14.74 8.29
CA GLN A 7 11.32 -14.49 6.98
C GLN A 7 10.70 -13.11 7.04
N GLY A 8 11.01 -12.25 6.07
CA GLY A 8 10.63 -10.86 6.07
C GLY A 8 9.18 -10.66 6.45
N TYR A 9 8.96 -10.31 7.71
CA TYR A 9 7.66 -9.85 8.19
C TYR A 9 7.51 -8.45 7.62
N GLU A 10 6.70 -8.31 6.60
CA GLU A 10 6.36 -6.99 6.10
C GLU A 10 5.61 -6.23 7.18
N SER A 11 6.28 -5.21 7.68
CA SER A 11 5.73 -4.34 8.71
C SER A 11 4.55 -3.53 8.18
N PRO A 12 3.43 -3.49 8.89
CA PRO A 12 2.34 -2.56 8.61
C PRO A 12 2.69 -1.10 8.96
N GLU A 13 3.91 -0.83 9.41
CA GLU A 13 4.34 0.39 10.07
C GLU A 13 4.71 1.56 9.12
N THR A 14 4.46 1.38 7.84
CA THR A 14 4.55 2.46 6.85
C THR A 14 3.48 3.52 7.12
N THR A 15 3.77 4.77 6.85
CA THR A 15 2.77 5.84 6.87
C THR A 15 2.57 6.46 5.49
N HIS A 16 1.40 7.06 5.28
CA HIS A 16 1.10 7.81 4.07
C HIS A 16 0.37 9.11 4.40
N TYR A 17 0.71 10.17 3.67
CA TYR A 17 -0.06 11.40 3.67
C TYR A 17 -0.10 12.05 2.30
N SER A 18 -1.23 12.69 2.00
CA SER A 18 -1.50 13.45 0.78
C SER A 18 -1.73 14.91 1.14
N VAL A 19 -1.15 15.83 0.38
CA VAL A 19 -1.32 17.28 0.58
C VAL A 19 -1.61 17.93 -0.75
N VAL A 20 -2.54 18.90 -0.75
CA VAL A 20 -2.79 19.79 -1.91
C VAL A 20 -2.92 21.20 -1.36
N ASP A 21 -2.10 22.12 -1.83
CA ASP A 21 -2.13 23.53 -1.40
C ASP A 21 -3.19 24.37 -2.15
N GLY A 22 -3.25 25.67 -1.81
CA GLY A 22 -4.19 26.62 -2.41
C GLY A 22 -4.02 26.79 -3.91
N ASP A 23 -2.81 26.64 -4.42
CA ASP A 23 -2.46 26.83 -5.84
C ASP A 23 -2.61 25.52 -6.64
N GLY A 24 -2.93 24.40 -5.97
CA GLY A 24 -3.10 23.08 -6.60
C GLY A 24 -1.80 22.28 -6.71
N MET A 25 -0.73 22.69 -6.04
CA MET A 25 0.46 21.85 -5.91
C MET A 25 0.13 20.63 -5.06
N ALA A 26 0.47 19.45 -5.55
CA ALA A 26 0.11 18.17 -4.93
C ALA A 26 1.35 17.43 -4.49
N VAL A 27 1.28 16.83 -3.29
CA VAL A 27 2.32 15.96 -2.74
C VAL A 27 1.67 14.68 -2.24
N SER A 28 2.24 13.55 -2.65
CA SER A 28 1.88 12.20 -2.19
C SER A 28 3.12 11.57 -1.58
N VAL A 29 3.09 11.26 -0.29
CA VAL A 29 4.25 10.69 0.40
C VAL A 29 3.87 9.42 1.11
N THR A 30 4.58 8.34 0.76
CA THR A 30 4.61 7.11 1.52
C THR A 30 6.00 6.98 2.13
N TYR A 31 6.08 6.84 3.45
CA TYR A 31 7.32 6.86 4.21
C TYR A 31 7.38 5.68 5.17
N THR A 32 8.54 5.04 5.26
CA THR A 32 8.74 3.88 6.11
C THR A 32 10.17 3.81 6.66
N LEU A 33 10.33 3.11 7.74
CA LEU A 33 11.61 2.59 8.25
C LEU A 33 11.66 1.06 8.14
N GLU A 34 10.67 0.45 7.47
CA GLU A 34 10.24 -0.94 7.46
C GLU A 34 9.57 -1.31 8.78
N ALA A 35 10.27 -1.55 9.87
CA ALA A 35 9.68 -1.71 11.20
C ALA A 35 9.39 -0.34 11.85
N GLY A 36 8.43 -0.24 12.78
CA GLY A 36 7.96 1.02 13.39
C GLY A 36 9.04 1.91 13.98
N TYR A 37 10.14 1.31 14.44
CA TYR A 37 11.33 2.00 14.93
C TYR A 37 12.59 1.62 14.13
N GLY A 38 12.45 1.08 12.93
CA GLY A 38 13.56 0.56 12.13
C GLY A 38 14.38 -0.47 12.91
N VAL A 39 15.70 -0.31 12.93
CA VAL A 39 16.59 -1.16 13.76
C VAL A 39 16.58 -0.79 15.26
N GLY A 40 15.78 0.19 15.67
CA GLY A 40 15.74 0.66 17.06
C GLY A 40 16.97 1.47 17.52
N ILE A 41 17.76 1.98 16.56
CA ILE A 41 18.97 2.77 16.84
C ILE A 41 18.73 4.22 16.49
N VAL A 42 18.90 5.12 17.49
CA VAL A 42 18.93 6.57 17.27
C VAL A 42 20.35 6.98 16.93
N VAL A 43 20.53 7.79 15.88
CA VAL A 43 21.86 8.31 15.51
C VAL A 43 22.29 9.41 16.50
N PRO A 44 23.39 9.24 17.24
CA PRO A 44 23.87 10.22 18.19
C PRO A 44 24.17 11.57 17.50
N GLY A 45 23.71 12.66 18.08
CA GLY A 45 23.91 14.02 17.57
C GLY A 45 22.99 14.44 16.40
N ALA A 46 22.31 13.48 15.75
CA ALA A 46 21.38 13.78 14.66
C ALA A 46 19.89 13.57 15.07
N GLY A 47 19.62 12.67 16.03
CA GLY A 47 18.29 12.51 16.63
C GLY A 47 17.27 11.76 15.79
N PHE A 48 17.64 11.10 14.69
CA PHE A 48 16.76 10.26 13.89
C PHE A 48 17.04 8.76 14.08
N LEU A 49 16.04 7.93 13.77
CA LEU A 49 16.13 6.48 13.79
C LEU A 49 16.71 5.96 12.47
N LEU A 50 17.54 4.91 12.55
CA LEU A 50 17.97 4.15 11.37
C LEU A 50 16.88 3.18 10.93
N ASN A 51 16.68 3.08 9.61
CA ASN A 51 15.77 2.09 9.03
C ASN A 51 16.37 0.68 9.07
N ASN A 52 15.53 -0.34 8.79
CA ASN A 52 15.92 -1.73 8.55
C ASN A 52 15.50 -2.24 7.16
N GLU A 53 15.42 -1.34 6.18
CA GLU A 53 14.96 -1.58 4.80
C GLU A 53 15.76 -2.61 4.02
N MET A 54 16.83 -3.16 4.58
CA MET A 54 17.52 -4.32 3.98
C MET A 54 16.59 -5.53 3.84
N GLY A 55 15.48 -5.57 4.58
CA GLY A 55 14.46 -6.59 4.47
C GLY A 55 13.72 -6.58 3.13
N ASP A 56 13.69 -5.45 2.43
CA ASP A 56 13.09 -5.33 1.10
C ASP A 56 13.93 -5.97 -0.03
N PHE A 57 15.19 -6.33 0.23
CA PHE A 57 15.94 -7.16 -0.69
C PHE A 57 15.50 -8.62 -0.60
N ASN A 58 15.59 -9.32 -1.72
CA ASN A 58 15.36 -10.76 -1.75
C ASN A 58 16.38 -11.50 -0.83
N ALA A 59 15.89 -12.44 -0.04
CA ALA A 59 16.66 -13.11 1.00
C ALA A 59 17.87 -13.91 0.47
N GLY A 60 17.78 -14.42 -0.76
CA GLY A 60 18.89 -15.15 -1.38
C GLY A 60 18.50 -15.79 -2.71
N PRO A 61 19.50 -16.16 -3.54
CA PRO A 61 19.24 -16.78 -4.83
C PRO A 61 18.50 -18.12 -4.69
N GLY A 62 17.44 -18.31 -5.49
CA GLY A 62 16.70 -19.56 -5.55
C GLY A 62 15.83 -19.88 -4.34
N LEU A 63 15.62 -18.93 -3.43
CA LEU A 63 14.79 -19.13 -2.24
C LEU A 63 13.30 -18.84 -2.46
N THR A 64 12.84 -18.73 -3.70
CA THR A 64 11.42 -18.56 -3.99
C THR A 64 10.63 -19.78 -3.58
N ASP A 65 9.59 -19.60 -2.79
CA ASP A 65 8.74 -20.68 -2.29
C ASP A 65 7.25 -20.31 -2.25
N GLU A 66 6.40 -21.30 -1.96
CA GLU A 66 4.94 -21.15 -1.92
C GLU A 66 4.45 -20.26 -0.77
N THR A 67 5.27 -19.98 0.23
CA THR A 67 4.92 -19.11 1.37
C THR A 67 5.07 -17.63 1.06
N GLY A 68 5.67 -17.29 -0.09
CA GLY A 68 5.89 -15.92 -0.54
C GLY A 68 7.30 -15.40 -0.34
N LEU A 69 8.25 -16.26 0.03
CA LEU A 69 9.66 -15.91 -0.01
C LEU A 69 10.09 -15.76 -1.48
N ILE A 70 10.74 -14.66 -1.81
CA ILE A 70 11.17 -14.35 -3.17
C ILE A 70 12.70 -14.31 -3.22
N GLY A 71 13.28 -15.10 -4.11
CA GLY A 71 14.73 -15.22 -4.32
C GLY A 71 15.15 -14.94 -5.76
N THR A 72 14.43 -14.06 -6.46
CA THR A 72 14.76 -13.68 -7.84
C THR A 72 16.02 -12.80 -7.89
N THR A 73 16.82 -12.98 -8.93
CA THR A 73 18.10 -12.29 -9.10
C THR A 73 18.02 -10.75 -9.13
N PRO A 74 17.01 -10.11 -9.73
CA PRO A 74 16.98 -8.65 -9.88
C PRO A 74 17.00 -7.87 -8.55
N ASN A 75 16.44 -8.41 -7.49
CA ASN A 75 16.36 -7.75 -6.18
C ASN A 75 17.27 -8.35 -5.11
N LEU A 76 18.33 -9.08 -5.50
CA LEU A 76 19.35 -9.51 -4.56
C LEU A 76 20.23 -8.33 -4.16
N ALA A 77 20.58 -8.24 -2.88
CA ALA A 77 21.46 -7.18 -2.38
C ALA A 77 22.84 -7.19 -3.06
N ARG A 78 23.26 -6.04 -3.57
CA ARG A 78 24.56 -5.81 -4.22
C ARG A 78 25.07 -4.42 -3.86
N PRO A 79 26.37 -4.15 -3.95
CA PRO A 79 26.89 -2.81 -3.78
C PRO A 79 26.18 -1.81 -4.71
N GLU A 80 25.84 -0.63 -4.18
CA GLU A 80 25.21 0.49 -4.89
C GLU A 80 23.78 0.21 -5.44
N GLN A 81 23.22 -0.95 -5.16
CA GLN A 81 21.87 -1.29 -5.58
C GLN A 81 20.83 -0.79 -4.57
N ARG A 82 19.74 -0.24 -5.08
CA ARG A 82 18.52 0.03 -4.30
C ARG A 82 17.64 -1.20 -4.31
N MET A 83 16.97 -1.49 -3.16
CA MET A 83 15.95 -2.50 -3.07
C MET A 83 14.71 -2.11 -3.86
N LEU A 84 13.82 -3.07 -4.11
CA LEU A 84 12.47 -2.80 -4.57
C LEU A 84 11.71 -2.00 -3.49
N SER A 85 10.60 -1.39 -3.90
CA SER A 85 9.63 -0.81 -2.97
C SER A 85 8.23 -1.10 -3.45
N SER A 86 7.35 -1.52 -2.54
CA SER A 86 5.91 -1.64 -2.77
C SER A 86 5.18 -0.30 -2.55
N MET A 87 5.86 0.72 -2.01
CA MET A 87 5.29 2.05 -1.84
C MET A 87 4.87 2.65 -3.18
N THR A 88 3.61 3.07 -3.26
CA THR A 88 2.97 3.53 -4.50
C THR A 88 2.27 4.88 -4.26
N PRO A 89 2.99 5.92 -3.81
CA PRO A 89 2.40 7.25 -3.74
C PRO A 89 2.06 7.72 -5.15
N SER A 90 0.80 8.11 -5.40
CA SER A 90 0.30 8.36 -6.74
C SER A 90 -0.39 9.71 -6.85
N ILE A 91 -0.18 10.39 -7.97
CA ILE A 91 -0.88 11.60 -8.36
C ILE A 91 -1.54 11.36 -9.71
N LEU A 92 -2.86 11.52 -9.76
CA LEU A 92 -3.65 11.39 -10.96
C LEU A 92 -3.89 12.77 -11.57
N ALA A 93 -3.64 12.90 -12.85
CA ALA A 93 -3.93 14.11 -13.61
C ALA A 93 -4.64 13.78 -14.93
N LYS A 94 -5.50 14.67 -15.37
CA LYS A 94 -6.19 14.61 -16.66
C LYS A 94 -6.15 15.98 -17.31
N ASP A 95 -5.71 16.04 -18.56
CA ASP A 95 -5.61 17.29 -19.35
C ASP A 95 -4.83 18.39 -18.61
N GLY A 96 -3.73 18.01 -17.93
CA GLY A 96 -2.87 18.92 -17.19
C GLY A 96 -3.45 19.39 -15.84
N LYS A 97 -4.59 18.87 -15.42
CA LYS A 97 -5.24 19.22 -14.14
C LYS A 97 -5.16 18.08 -13.16
N LEU A 98 -4.96 18.41 -11.88
CA LEU A 98 -5.00 17.45 -10.79
C LEU A 98 -6.40 16.83 -10.69
N VAL A 99 -6.45 15.49 -10.56
CA VAL A 99 -7.67 14.73 -10.32
C VAL A 99 -7.69 14.19 -8.90
N ALA A 100 -6.61 13.48 -8.50
CA ALA A 100 -6.52 12.91 -7.16
C ALA A 100 -5.07 12.72 -6.72
N VAL A 101 -4.87 12.65 -5.42
CA VAL A 101 -3.63 12.26 -4.75
C VAL A 101 -3.96 11.06 -3.87
N VAL A 102 -3.28 9.94 -4.08
CA VAL A 102 -3.63 8.65 -3.49
C VAL A 102 -2.38 7.94 -2.96
N GLY A 103 -2.52 7.23 -1.88
CA GLY A 103 -1.50 6.32 -1.39
C GLY A 103 -1.91 5.65 -0.09
N SER A 104 -1.10 4.70 0.36
CA SER A 104 -1.42 3.84 1.50
C SER A 104 -0.16 3.28 2.13
N PRO A 105 -0.09 3.05 3.44
CA PRO A 105 0.77 2.03 4.03
C PRO A 105 0.16 0.62 3.82
N GLY A 106 0.90 -0.44 4.15
CA GLY A 106 0.39 -1.81 4.16
C GLY A 106 1.30 -2.87 3.52
N GLY A 107 2.62 -2.64 3.43
CA GLY A 107 3.56 -3.60 2.85
C GLY A 107 3.17 -3.97 1.41
N ARG A 108 3.13 -5.24 1.05
CA ARG A 108 2.77 -5.72 -0.30
C ARG A 108 1.32 -5.40 -0.69
N THR A 109 0.43 -5.12 0.25
CA THR A 109 -0.96 -4.74 -0.06
C THR A 109 -1.07 -3.31 -0.60
N ILE A 110 -0.04 -2.46 -0.46
CA ILE A 110 -0.05 -1.05 -0.87
C ILE A 110 -0.43 -0.91 -2.34
N ILE A 111 0.23 -1.66 -3.22
CA ILE A 111 0.02 -1.58 -4.68
C ILE A 111 -1.44 -1.85 -5.04
N ASN A 112 -2.03 -2.93 -4.50
CA ASN A 112 -3.41 -3.28 -4.79
C ASN A 112 -4.41 -2.32 -4.13
N THR A 113 -4.10 -1.80 -2.94
CA THR A 113 -4.91 -0.78 -2.28
C THR A 113 -5.00 0.48 -3.14
N VAL A 114 -3.86 1.01 -3.58
CA VAL A 114 -3.82 2.21 -4.43
C VAL A 114 -4.50 1.97 -5.77
N LEU A 115 -4.23 0.82 -6.42
CA LEU A 115 -4.88 0.45 -7.68
C LEU A 115 -6.41 0.45 -7.55
N GLN A 116 -6.94 -0.20 -6.52
CA GLN A 116 -8.39 -0.29 -6.34
C GLN A 116 -9.03 1.05 -6.02
N VAL A 117 -8.40 1.91 -5.21
CA VAL A 117 -8.90 3.28 -5.00
C VAL A 117 -8.93 4.06 -6.31
N VAL A 118 -7.89 3.93 -7.15
CA VAL A 118 -7.85 4.58 -8.47
C VAL A 118 -8.96 4.06 -9.38
N LEU A 119 -9.15 2.75 -9.48
CA LEU A 119 -10.22 2.14 -10.30
C LEU A 119 -11.60 2.55 -9.80
N ASN A 120 -11.82 2.59 -8.49
CA ASN A 120 -13.08 3.02 -7.88
C ASN A 120 -13.43 4.47 -8.29
N VAL A 121 -12.44 5.36 -8.33
CA VAL A 121 -12.65 6.74 -8.77
C VAL A 121 -12.82 6.82 -10.30
N VAL A 122 -11.94 6.19 -11.07
CA VAL A 122 -11.85 6.39 -12.52
C VAL A 122 -12.90 5.58 -13.29
N ASP A 123 -13.04 4.31 -12.96
CA ASP A 123 -13.89 3.37 -13.71
C ASP A 123 -15.30 3.23 -13.10
N PHE A 124 -15.39 3.28 -11.77
CA PHE A 124 -16.68 3.14 -11.08
C PHE A 124 -17.33 4.47 -10.68
N GLY A 125 -16.63 5.60 -10.87
CA GLY A 125 -17.18 6.95 -10.64
C GLY A 125 -17.49 7.26 -9.18
N MET A 126 -16.88 6.55 -8.24
CA MET A 126 -17.07 6.77 -6.80
C MET A 126 -16.45 8.10 -6.38
N ASN A 127 -17.06 8.79 -5.40
CA ASN A 127 -16.34 9.86 -4.72
C ASN A 127 -15.17 9.29 -3.89
N ILE A 128 -14.25 10.16 -3.49
CA ILE A 128 -12.99 9.69 -2.87
C ILE A 128 -13.22 8.96 -1.54
N GLN A 129 -14.22 9.36 -0.74
CA GLN A 129 -14.53 8.70 0.51
C GLN A 129 -15.15 7.31 0.28
N GLU A 130 -16.05 7.19 -0.71
CA GLU A 130 -16.61 5.89 -1.13
C GLU A 130 -15.50 4.97 -1.64
N ALA A 131 -14.60 5.49 -2.49
CA ALA A 131 -13.48 4.74 -3.03
C ALA A 131 -12.52 4.22 -1.96
N VAL A 132 -12.25 5.03 -0.93
CA VAL A 132 -11.40 4.65 0.21
C VAL A 132 -12.11 3.65 1.13
N ASN A 133 -13.43 3.80 1.33
CA ASN A 133 -14.22 2.91 2.19
C ASN A 133 -14.46 1.54 1.56
N ALA A 134 -14.46 1.46 0.24
CA ALA A 134 -14.76 0.22 -0.48
C ALA A 134 -13.86 -0.93 0.00
N PRO A 135 -14.43 -2.13 0.15
CA PRO A 135 -13.67 -3.32 0.54
C PRO A 135 -12.61 -3.66 -0.51
N ARG A 136 -11.54 -4.27 -0.05
CA ARG A 136 -10.35 -4.52 -0.86
C ARG A 136 -10.06 -5.99 -1.03
N MET A 137 -9.42 -6.31 -2.16
CA MET A 137 -8.86 -7.62 -2.45
C MET A 137 -7.35 -7.53 -2.67
N HIS A 138 -6.64 -8.61 -2.37
CA HIS A 138 -5.20 -8.71 -2.56
C HIS A 138 -4.80 -10.06 -3.13
N HIS A 139 -3.89 -10.02 -4.11
CA HIS A 139 -3.13 -11.14 -4.61
C HIS A 139 -1.73 -10.67 -4.97
N GLN A 140 -0.71 -11.39 -4.57
CA GLN A 140 0.69 -10.95 -4.72
C GLN A 140 1.59 -11.99 -5.42
N TRP A 141 1.00 -12.88 -6.23
CA TRP A 141 1.65 -14.02 -6.86
C TRP A 141 1.92 -15.16 -5.84
N LEU A 142 2.77 -15.00 -4.89
CA LEU A 142 3.05 -15.97 -3.82
C LEU A 142 2.87 -15.32 -2.44
N PRO A 143 2.17 -15.99 -1.51
CA PRO A 143 1.42 -17.23 -1.72
C PRO A 143 0.30 -17.04 -2.76
N ASP A 144 0.06 -18.05 -3.60
CA ASP A 144 -0.97 -18.01 -4.64
C ASP A 144 -2.38 -18.13 -4.03
N ARG A 145 -2.87 -17.01 -3.55
CA ARG A 145 -4.20 -16.89 -2.96
C ARG A 145 -4.76 -15.48 -3.10
N ILE A 146 -6.07 -15.40 -3.30
CA ILE A 146 -6.85 -14.17 -3.27
C ILE A 146 -7.40 -13.99 -1.86
N ARG A 147 -7.11 -12.84 -1.24
CA ARG A 147 -7.69 -12.43 0.04
C ARG A 147 -8.62 -11.24 -0.19
N ILE A 148 -9.88 -11.36 0.25
CA ILE A 148 -10.88 -10.30 0.11
C ILE A 148 -11.35 -9.91 1.52
N GLU A 149 -11.44 -8.61 1.80
CA GLU A 149 -11.98 -8.13 3.07
C GLU A 149 -13.42 -8.66 3.27
N ALA A 150 -13.76 -9.02 4.51
CA ALA A 150 -15.00 -9.75 4.81
C ALA A 150 -16.28 -9.02 4.33
N ASP A 151 -16.29 -7.68 4.44
CA ASP A 151 -17.43 -6.86 3.99
C ASP A 151 -17.50 -6.69 2.46
N GLY A 152 -16.52 -7.23 1.72
CA GLY A 152 -16.38 -7.06 0.27
C GLY A 152 -16.80 -8.24 -0.56
N THR A 153 -17.21 -9.35 0.06
CA THR A 153 -17.50 -10.57 -0.69
C THR A 153 -18.57 -11.40 -0.02
N SER A 154 -19.16 -12.30 -0.78
CA SER A 154 -20.06 -13.34 -0.29
C SER A 154 -19.41 -14.71 -0.42
N GLU A 155 -19.89 -15.70 0.33
CA GLU A 155 -19.42 -17.07 0.14
C GLU A 155 -19.68 -17.58 -1.28
N ALA A 156 -20.78 -17.17 -1.91
CA ALA A 156 -21.07 -17.52 -3.30
C ALA A 156 -20.00 -16.96 -4.28
N THR A 157 -19.48 -15.75 -4.01
CA THR A 157 -18.37 -15.16 -4.80
C THR A 157 -17.07 -15.95 -4.59
N LEU A 158 -16.76 -16.32 -3.35
CA LEU A 158 -15.59 -17.14 -3.04
C LEU A 158 -15.67 -18.52 -3.71
N GLU A 159 -16.84 -19.17 -3.66
CA GLU A 159 -17.08 -20.45 -4.31
C GLU A 159 -16.92 -20.34 -5.83
N ALA A 160 -17.42 -19.27 -6.46
CA ALA A 160 -17.24 -19.03 -7.88
C ALA A 160 -15.75 -18.88 -8.26
N LEU A 161 -14.97 -18.13 -7.47
CA LEU A 161 -13.53 -17.99 -7.66
C LEU A 161 -12.80 -19.33 -7.49
N ARG A 162 -13.15 -20.10 -6.47
CA ARG A 162 -12.62 -21.47 -6.26
C ARG A 162 -12.97 -22.39 -7.42
N GLY A 163 -14.18 -22.29 -7.96
CA GLY A 163 -14.61 -23.02 -9.15
C GLY A 163 -13.83 -22.67 -10.43
N MET A 164 -13.21 -21.48 -10.48
CA MET A 164 -12.28 -21.08 -11.54
C MET A 164 -10.83 -21.54 -11.29
N GLY A 165 -10.58 -22.22 -10.18
CA GLY A 165 -9.25 -22.74 -9.82
C GLY A 165 -8.43 -21.83 -8.89
N HIS A 166 -9.00 -20.74 -8.38
CA HIS A 166 -8.31 -19.86 -7.44
C HIS A 166 -8.40 -20.36 -6.00
N THR A 167 -7.36 -20.16 -5.23
CA THR A 167 -7.44 -20.21 -3.78
C THR A 167 -8.00 -18.85 -3.30
N ALA A 168 -9.25 -18.81 -2.84
CA ALA A 168 -9.91 -17.58 -2.41
C ALA A 168 -10.42 -17.69 -0.97
N GLU A 169 -10.13 -16.68 -0.16
CA GLU A 169 -10.48 -16.64 1.26
C GLU A 169 -10.94 -15.25 1.71
N MET A 170 -11.75 -15.17 2.75
CA MET A 170 -11.98 -13.94 3.48
C MET A 170 -10.70 -13.57 4.24
N GLY A 171 -10.29 -12.30 4.16
CA GLY A 171 -9.12 -11.77 4.83
C GLY A 171 -9.45 -10.63 5.79
N GLY A 172 -8.44 -10.20 6.54
CA GLY A 172 -8.50 -8.97 7.34
C GLY A 172 -8.37 -7.71 6.48
N GLN A 173 -8.45 -6.57 7.14
CA GLN A 173 -8.26 -5.24 6.55
C GLN A 173 -6.92 -5.13 5.81
N GLN A 174 -6.92 -4.34 4.72
CA GLN A 174 -5.78 -4.19 3.83
C GLN A 174 -5.51 -2.71 3.56
N GLY A 175 -4.28 -2.27 3.86
CA GLY A 175 -3.86 -0.89 3.67
C GLY A 175 -4.63 0.13 4.51
N LEU A 176 -4.23 1.39 4.40
CA LEU A 176 -4.84 2.55 5.05
C LEU A 176 -4.77 3.73 4.09
N ALA A 177 -5.68 3.82 3.13
CA ALA A 177 -5.63 4.83 2.07
C ALA A 177 -6.02 6.22 2.59
N HIS A 178 -5.11 7.19 2.40
CA HIS A 178 -5.36 8.58 2.72
C HIS A 178 -5.24 9.40 1.45
N SER A 179 -6.37 9.94 0.99
CA SER A 179 -6.48 10.45 -0.37
C SER A 179 -7.15 11.81 -0.43
N ILE A 180 -6.84 12.56 -1.50
CA ILE A 180 -7.52 13.81 -1.83
C ILE A 180 -7.98 13.72 -3.29
N MET A 181 -9.19 14.16 -3.57
CA MET A 181 -9.72 14.30 -4.92
C MET A 181 -10.18 15.75 -5.15
N ILE A 182 -10.04 16.22 -6.36
CA ILE A 182 -10.62 17.51 -6.78
C ILE A 182 -12.01 17.24 -7.33
N ASP A 183 -13.04 17.88 -6.76
CA ASP A 183 -14.40 17.81 -7.34
C ASP A 183 -14.38 18.47 -8.72
N PRO A 184 -14.68 17.75 -9.79
CA PRO A 184 -14.60 18.30 -11.14
C PRO A 184 -15.65 19.40 -11.42
N ARG A 185 -16.68 19.54 -10.59
CA ARG A 185 -17.74 20.53 -10.75
C ARG A 185 -17.45 21.82 -10.01
N THR A 186 -16.90 21.72 -8.79
CA THR A 186 -16.69 22.89 -7.91
C THR A 186 -15.22 23.29 -7.80
N GLY A 187 -14.29 22.38 -8.07
CA GLY A 187 -12.87 22.57 -7.81
C GLY A 187 -12.46 22.37 -6.35
N ASP A 188 -13.41 21.97 -5.50
CA ASP A 188 -13.14 21.73 -4.08
C ASP A 188 -12.19 20.54 -3.87
N ARG A 189 -11.40 20.63 -2.82
CA ARG A 189 -10.49 19.59 -2.39
C ARG A 189 -11.18 18.68 -1.37
N LEU A 190 -11.52 17.48 -1.80
CA LEU A 190 -12.22 16.48 -1.00
C LEU A 190 -11.21 15.53 -0.37
N GLY A 191 -10.96 15.66 0.93
CA GLY A 191 -10.07 14.77 1.66
C GLY A 191 -10.81 13.55 2.21
N ALA A 192 -10.22 12.35 2.07
CA ALA A 192 -10.73 11.10 2.62
C ALA A 192 -9.71 10.44 3.53
N ALA A 193 -10.12 10.16 4.76
CA ALA A 193 -9.38 9.34 5.70
C ALA A 193 -9.93 7.92 5.71
N ASP A 194 -9.05 6.93 5.79
CA ASP A 194 -9.44 5.53 5.79
C ASP A 194 -10.06 5.14 7.14
N PRO A 195 -11.30 4.63 7.16
CA PRO A 195 -11.97 4.25 8.41
C PRO A 195 -11.34 3.03 9.10
N ARG A 196 -10.46 2.30 8.40
CA ARG A 196 -9.67 1.20 8.99
C ARG A 196 -8.67 1.69 10.02
N ASN A 197 -8.31 2.98 9.97
CA ASN A 197 -7.51 3.65 10.99
C ASN A 197 -8.38 4.68 11.76
N PRO A 198 -8.79 4.40 12.99
CA PRO A 198 -9.69 5.29 13.73
C PRO A 198 -9.06 6.63 14.15
N VAL A 199 -7.74 6.77 14.04
CA VAL A 199 -7.03 8.02 14.35
C VAL A 199 -6.64 8.82 13.10
N ALA A 200 -6.95 8.30 11.91
CA ALA A 200 -6.73 9.02 10.66
C ALA A 200 -7.70 10.20 10.53
N GLY A 201 -7.29 11.22 9.79
CA GLY A 201 -8.13 12.39 9.57
C GLY A 201 -7.80 13.11 8.27
N ALA A 202 -8.81 13.76 7.68
CA ALA A 202 -8.65 14.72 6.61
C ALA A 202 -9.01 16.11 7.14
N ARG A 203 -8.24 17.14 6.77
CA ARG A 203 -8.48 18.51 7.20
C ARG A 203 -8.23 19.48 6.05
N GLY A 204 -9.09 20.47 5.92
CA GLY A 204 -8.94 21.62 5.02
C GLY A 204 -8.86 22.93 5.83
N HIS A 205 -8.37 23.97 5.18
CA HIS A 205 -8.27 25.34 5.72
C HIS A 205 -9.01 26.29 4.77
#